data_eb28f6f14ca480b270b950b9d68dc036
#
_entry.id   eb28f6f14ca480b270b950b9d68dc036
#
_cell.length_a   1.000
_cell.length_b   1.000
_cell.length_c   1.000
_cell.angle_alpha   90.00
_cell.angle_beta   90.00
_cell.angle_gamma   90.00
#
_symmetry.space_group_name_H-M   'P 1'
#
loop_
_entity.id
_entity.type
_entity.pdbx_description
1 polymer ?
#
loop_
_entity_poly.entity_id
_entity_poly.type
_entity_poly.pdbx_seq_one_letter_code
_entity_poly.pdbx_strand_id
1 'polypeptide(L)'
;MIHKIESPLFVMLPRKTTKDKRISLNMNTYRNLHHRTNNDAKKMYHNLMRYNLEGLKINTPVEITYKVFKGSKRRLDKMNVISVVSKYLLDSITEYGCWEDDNDDFVKKETVLPTELDRERQRVEIIIKEI
;
A
#
# COMPACT_ATOMS: atom_id res chain seq x y z
N MET A 1 8.97 0.35 19.09
CA MET A 1 9.15 -0.80 18.19
C MET A 1 8.96 -0.35 16.76
N ILE A 2 9.71 -0.93 15.83
CA ILE A 2 9.65 -0.58 14.41
C ILE A 2 9.18 -1.81 13.62
N HIS A 3 8.19 -1.61 12.76
CA HIS A 3 7.67 -2.65 11.88
C HIS A 3 8.00 -2.27 10.43
N LYS A 4 8.61 -3.19 9.68
CA LYS A 4 8.92 -2.99 8.27
C LYS A 4 7.96 -3.82 7.42
N ILE A 5 7.34 -3.18 6.44
CA ILE A 5 6.36 -3.79 5.56
C ILE A 5 6.70 -3.41 4.11
N GLU A 6 6.46 -4.33 3.17
CA GLU A 6 6.57 -4.04 1.76
C GLU A 6 5.19 -4.12 1.11
N SER A 7 4.89 -3.17 0.23
CA SER A 7 3.68 -3.15 -0.56
C SER A 7 4.00 -3.27 -2.05
N PRO A 8 3.18 -4.01 -2.81
CA PRO A 8 3.30 -3.97 -4.26
C PRO A 8 2.89 -2.61 -4.82
N LEU A 9 3.30 -2.31 -6.05
CA LEU A 9 2.89 -1.13 -6.80
C LEU A 9 1.66 -1.40 -7.68
N PHE A 10 1.24 -2.64 -7.79
CA PHE A 10 0.08 -3.06 -8.57
C PHE A 10 -0.47 -4.35 -8.01
N VAL A 11 -1.70 -4.67 -8.39
CA VAL A 11 -2.31 -5.98 -8.15
C VAL A 11 -2.77 -6.57 -9.47
N MET A 12 -2.84 -7.91 -9.53
CA MET A 12 -3.33 -8.63 -10.70
C MET A 12 -4.71 -9.18 -10.39
N LEU A 13 -5.70 -8.83 -11.21
CA LEU A 13 -7.05 -9.36 -11.07
C LEU A 13 -7.28 -10.46 -12.11
N PRO A 14 -7.73 -11.66 -11.69
CA PRO A 14 -8.00 -12.74 -12.63
C PRO A 14 -9.19 -12.41 -13.52
N ARG A 15 -9.14 -12.87 -14.78
CA ARG A 15 -10.22 -12.77 -15.76
C ARG A 15 -10.56 -14.16 -16.27
N LYS A 16 -11.84 -14.37 -16.64
CA LYS A 16 -12.32 -15.70 -17.07
C LYS A 16 -11.75 -16.16 -18.40
N THR A 17 -11.56 -15.25 -19.36
CA THR A 17 -11.27 -15.61 -20.76
C THR A 17 -10.03 -14.95 -21.33
N THR A 18 -9.36 -14.09 -20.59
CA THR A 18 -8.19 -13.35 -21.03
C THR A 18 -7.12 -13.34 -19.96
N LYS A 19 -5.96 -12.74 -20.27
CA LYS A 19 -4.89 -12.54 -19.29
C LYS A 19 -5.41 -11.74 -18.09
N ASP A 20 -4.82 -11.98 -16.93
CA ASP A 20 -5.11 -11.21 -15.73
C ASP A 20 -4.93 -9.71 -15.98
N LYS A 21 -5.78 -8.92 -15.37
CA LYS A 21 -5.73 -7.47 -15.50
C LYS A 21 -4.79 -6.87 -14.45
N ARG A 22 -3.81 -6.10 -14.88
CA ARG A 22 -2.95 -5.35 -13.99
C ARG A 22 -3.64 -4.05 -13.56
N ILE A 23 -3.76 -3.84 -12.28
CA ILE A 23 -4.29 -2.62 -11.68
C ILE A 23 -3.15 -1.92 -10.96
N SER A 24 -2.66 -0.81 -11.52
CA SER A 24 -1.62 0.00 -10.90
C SER A 24 -2.18 0.79 -9.73
N LEU A 25 -1.44 0.81 -8.62
CA LEU A 25 -1.86 1.51 -7.40
C LEU A 25 -1.40 2.97 -7.50
N ASN A 26 -2.19 3.78 -8.19
CA ASN A 26 -1.99 5.22 -8.31
C ASN A 26 -3.33 5.93 -8.50
N MET A 27 -3.35 7.23 -8.27
CA MET A 27 -4.57 8.01 -8.29
C MET A 27 -5.22 8.09 -9.69
N ASN A 28 -4.42 8.12 -10.75
CA ASN A 28 -4.98 8.16 -12.12
C ASN A 28 -5.80 6.89 -12.40
N THR A 29 -5.25 5.72 -12.08
CA THR A 29 -5.96 4.45 -12.21
C THR A 29 -7.18 4.41 -11.28
N TYR A 30 -6.98 4.77 -10.01
CA TYR A 30 -8.04 4.73 -8.99
C TYR A 30 -9.27 5.57 -9.39
N ARG A 31 -9.05 6.78 -9.88
CA ARG A 31 -10.15 7.69 -10.27
C ARG A 31 -10.94 7.19 -11.48
N ASN A 32 -10.30 6.45 -12.38
CA ASN A 32 -10.89 6.04 -13.65
C ASN A 32 -11.46 4.63 -13.63
N LEU A 33 -11.25 3.86 -12.57
CA LEU A 33 -11.80 2.52 -12.45
C LEU A 33 -13.24 2.54 -11.99
N HIS A 34 -14.02 1.57 -12.50
CA HIS A 34 -15.34 1.29 -11.98
C HIS A 34 -15.21 0.87 -10.50
N HIS A 35 -16.19 1.25 -9.67
CA HIS A 35 -16.15 0.97 -8.24
C HIS A 35 -16.02 -0.53 -7.91
N ARG A 36 -16.61 -1.42 -8.71
CA ARG A 36 -16.46 -2.87 -8.52
C ARG A 36 -15.03 -3.33 -8.72
N THR A 37 -14.36 -2.80 -9.75
CA THR A 37 -12.96 -3.12 -10.03
C THR A 37 -12.06 -2.60 -8.92
N ASN A 38 -12.33 -1.40 -8.41
CA ASN A 38 -11.61 -0.84 -7.26
C ASN A 38 -11.79 -1.71 -6.01
N ASN A 39 -13.00 -2.18 -5.74
CA ASN A 39 -13.26 -3.07 -4.62
C ASN A 39 -12.53 -4.40 -4.77
N ASP A 40 -12.51 -4.97 -5.97
CA ASP A 40 -11.79 -6.21 -6.24
C ASP A 40 -10.28 -6.03 -6.06
N ALA A 41 -9.74 -4.90 -6.53
CA ALA A 41 -8.33 -4.56 -6.35
C ALA A 41 -7.99 -4.42 -4.86
N LYS A 42 -8.84 -3.77 -4.08
CA LYS A 42 -8.66 -3.62 -2.63
C LYS A 42 -8.65 -4.96 -1.92
N LYS A 43 -9.59 -5.84 -2.26
CA LYS A 43 -9.65 -7.20 -1.70
C LYS A 43 -8.41 -8.01 -2.04
N MET A 44 -7.94 -7.93 -3.28
CA MET A 44 -6.71 -8.59 -3.71
C MET A 44 -5.52 -8.08 -2.94
N TYR A 45 -5.40 -6.75 -2.78
CA TYR A 45 -4.35 -6.12 -1.99
C TYR A 45 -4.37 -6.64 -0.55
N HIS A 46 -5.55 -6.64 0.07
CA HIS A 46 -5.73 -7.15 1.43
C HIS A 46 -5.22 -8.59 1.55
N ASN A 47 -5.57 -9.45 0.60
CA ASN A 47 -5.10 -10.85 0.60
C ASN A 47 -3.58 -10.95 0.43
N LEU A 48 -2.99 -10.13 -0.44
CA LEU A 48 -1.53 -10.12 -0.66
C LEU A 48 -0.76 -9.66 0.57
N MET A 49 -1.35 -8.82 1.41
CA MET A 49 -0.71 -8.28 2.61
C MET A 49 -0.83 -9.21 3.82
N ARG A 50 -1.49 -10.34 3.70
CA ARG A 50 -1.73 -11.25 4.83
C ARG A 50 -0.45 -11.64 5.57
N TYR A 51 0.60 -12.01 4.85
CA TYR A 51 1.86 -12.43 5.46
C TYR A 51 2.53 -11.31 6.26
N ASN A 52 2.34 -10.07 5.85
CA ASN A 52 2.91 -8.92 6.56
C ASN A 52 2.07 -8.52 7.77
N LEU A 53 0.77 -8.71 7.73
CA LEU A 53 -0.16 -8.08 8.67
C LEU A 53 -0.84 -9.05 9.64
N GLU A 54 -1.07 -10.29 9.22
CA GLU A 54 -1.75 -11.25 10.10
C GLU A 54 -0.91 -11.53 11.34
N GLY A 55 -1.49 -11.31 12.50
CA GLY A 55 -0.80 -11.49 13.78
C GLY A 55 0.03 -10.29 14.25
N LEU A 56 0.20 -9.27 13.41
CA LEU A 56 0.89 -8.05 13.80
C LEU A 56 0.04 -7.28 14.82
N LYS A 57 0.67 -6.82 15.90
CA LYS A 57 0.02 -5.99 16.92
C LYS A 57 0.74 -4.68 17.07
N ILE A 58 -0.01 -3.57 16.93
CA ILE A 58 0.46 -2.22 17.09
C ILE A 58 -0.39 -1.57 18.18
N ASN A 59 0.22 -1.26 19.31
CA ASN A 59 -0.51 -0.89 20.53
C ASN A 59 -0.42 0.58 20.89
N THR A 60 0.40 1.35 20.18
CA THR A 60 0.60 2.77 20.46
C THR A 60 0.40 3.58 19.19
N PRO A 61 0.21 4.90 19.30
CA PRO A 61 0.26 5.76 18.12
C PRO A 61 1.55 5.58 17.33
N VAL A 62 1.51 5.86 16.04
CA VAL A 62 2.61 5.56 15.11
C VAL A 62 2.98 6.75 14.25
N GLU A 63 4.20 6.72 13.75
CA GLU A 63 4.68 7.51 12.63
C GLU A 63 4.98 6.53 11.48
N ILE A 64 4.56 6.87 10.27
CA ILE A 64 4.73 6.02 9.10
C ILE A 64 5.62 6.70 8.07
N THR A 65 6.60 5.96 7.55
CA THR A 65 7.49 6.45 6.49
C THR A 65 7.36 5.56 5.27
N TYR A 66 7.18 6.17 4.11
CA TYR A 66 7.05 5.48 2.82
C TYR A 66 8.22 5.80 1.92
N LYS A 67 8.69 4.79 1.18
CA LYS A 67 9.67 4.98 0.12
C LYS A 67 9.29 4.14 -1.09
N VAL A 68 9.15 4.79 -2.25
CA VAL A 68 8.85 4.12 -3.51
C VAL A 68 10.15 3.70 -4.18
N PHE A 69 10.22 2.44 -4.58
CA PHE A 69 11.28 1.89 -5.43
C PHE A 69 10.67 1.62 -6.81
N LYS A 70 10.98 2.47 -7.79
CA LYS A 70 10.42 2.33 -9.13
C LYS A 70 11.27 1.39 -9.98
N GLY A 71 10.61 0.66 -10.88
CA GLY A 71 11.26 -0.36 -11.71
C GLY A 71 11.90 0.16 -12.99
N SER A 72 11.72 1.43 -13.33
CA SER A 72 12.28 2.02 -14.55
C SER A 72 12.57 3.49 -14.36
N LYS A 73 13.29 4.09 -15.33
CA LYS A 73 13.60 5.53 -15.30
C LYS A 73 12.41 6.43 -15.68
N ARG A 74 11.25 5.88 -16.01
CA ARG A 74 10.07 6.67 -16.31
C ARG A 74 9.73 7.59 -15.16
N ARG A 75 9.22 8.78 -15.47
CA ARG A 75 8.74 9.71 -14.45
C ARG A 75 7.64 9.05 -13.62
N LEU A 76 7.70 9.27 -12.33
CA LEU A 76 6.72 8.76 -11.39
C LEU A 76 6.43 9.85 -10.37
N ASP A 77 5.15 10.14 -10.17
CA ASP A 77 4.70 11.00 -9.10
C ASP A 77 4.46 10.12 -7.87
N LYS A 78 5.40 10.16 -6.94
CA LYS A 78 5.32 9.31 -5.74
C LYS A 78 4.07 9.57 -4.90
N MET A 79 3.56 10.81 -4.88
CA MET A 79 2.37 11.12 -4.11
C MET A 79 1.11 10.50 -4.71
N ASN A 80 1.03 10.38 -6.03
CA ASN A 80 -0.05 9.64 -6.69
C ASN A 80 -0.05 8.15 -6.30
N VAL A 81 1.13 7.56 -6.13
CA VAL A 81 1.27 6.17 -5.71
C VAL A 81 0.93 6.04 -4.22
N ILE A 82 1.55 6.83 -3.39
CA ILE A 82 1.41 6.73 -1.93
C ILE A 82 -0.03 7.00 -1.49
N SER A 83 -0.74 7.91 -2.14
CA SER A 83 -2.15 8.18 -1.81
C SER A 83 -3.01 6.92 -1.89
N VAL A 84 -2.80 6.05 -2.86
CA VAL A 84 -3.55 4.81 -3.00
C VAL A 84 -2.98 3.70 -2.11
N VAL A 85 -1.66 3.53 -2.10
CA VAL A 85 -0.99 2.52 -1.26
C VAL A 85 -1.32 2.76 0.21
N SER A 86 -1.21 3.99 0.68
CA SER A 86 -1.55 4.36 2.05
C SER A 86 -3.00 3.99 2.38
N LYS A 87 -3.94 4.37 1.51
CA LYS A 87 -5.36 4.06 1.71
C LYS A 87 -5.60 2.55 1.85
N TYR A 88 -5.08 1.76 0.93
CA TYR A 88 -5.27 0.30 0.95
C TYR A 88 -4.54 -0.35 2.12
N LEU A 89 -3.32 0.10 2.42
CA LEU A 89 -2.53 -0.45 3.50
C LEU A 89 -3.15 -0.18 4.87
N LEU A 90 -3.51 1.07 5.15
CA LEU A 90 -4.07 1.44 6.45
C LEU A 90 -5.42 0.76 6.68
N ASP A 91 -6.25 0.66 5.66
CA ASP A 91 -7.50 -0.11 5.73
C ASP A 91 -7.23 -1.59 6.03
N SER A 92 -6.22 -2.19 5.39
CA SER A 92 -5.85 -3.58 5.63
C SER A 92 -5.32 -3.81 7.05
N ILE A 93 -4.48 -2.92 7.55
CA ILE A 93 -3.97 -2.99 8.93
C ILE A 93 -5.14 -2.98 9.92
N THR A 94 -6.13 -2.13 9.69
CA THR A 94 -7.33 -2.05 10.52
C THR A 94 -8.17 -3.32 10.41
N GLU A 95 -8.40 -3.81 9.19
CA GLU A 95 -9.21 -5.01 8.95
C GLU A 95 -8.59 -6.28 9.54
N TYR A 96 -7.24 -6.40 9.53
CA TYR A 96 -6.55 -7.52 10.18
C TYR A 96 -6.49 -7.38 11.72
N GLY A 97 -6.99 -6.28 12.25
CA GLY A 97 -7.02 -6.05 13.70
C GLY A 97 -5.66 -5.75 14.30
N CYS A 98 -4.72 -5.24 13.49
CA CYS A 98 -3.37 -4.90 13.96
C CYS A 98 -3.39 -3.71 14.91
N TRP A 99 -4.28 -2.76 14.68
CA TRP A 99 -4.52 -1.59 15.52
C TRP A 99 -6.01 -1.29 15.60
N GLU A 100 -6.37 -0.32 16.46
CA GLU A 100 -7.77 0.05 16.67
C GLU A 100 -8.37 0.77 15.46
N ASP A 101 -7.68 1.78 14.93
CA ASP A 101 -8.15 2.59 13.81
C ASP A 101 -6.97 3.37 13.20
N ASP A 102 -7.18 3.88 11.98
CA ASP A 102 -6.19 4.66 11.24
C ASP A 102 -6.42 6.18 11.31
N ASN A 103 -7.19 6.65 12.29
CA ASN A 103 -7.46 8.07 12.48
C ASN A 103 -6.23 8.86 12.97
N ASP A 104 -6.37 10.18 13.04
CA ASP A 104 -5.28 11.09 13.42
C ASP A 104 -4.81 10.90 14.87
N ASP A 105 -5.63 10.34 15.74
CA ASP A 105 -5.21 10.03 17.11
C ASP A 105 -4.21 8.88 17.14
N PHE A 106 -4.22 8.04 16.15
CA PHE A 106 -3.34 6.87 16.06
C PHE A 106 -2.20 7.05 15.08
N VAL A 107 -2.48 7.52 13.86
CA VAL A 107 -1.45 7.83 12.85
C VAL A 107 -1.07 9.30 12.99
N LYS A 108 0.04 9.56 13.69
CA LYS A 108 0.44 10.93 14.05
C LYS A 108 1.19 11.66 12.96
N LYS A 109 1.90 10.93 12.11
CA LYS A 109 2.73 11.53 11.06
C LYS A 109 2.96 10.54 9.94
N GLU A 110 2.89 11.04 8.70
CA GLU A 110 3.27 10.26 7.53
C GLU A 110 4.33 11.04 6.74
N THR A 111 5.41 10.35 6.36
CA THR A 111 6.54 10.92 5.64
C THR A 111 6.79 10.13 4.37
N VAL A 112 7.04 10.83 3.26
CA VAL A 112 7.36 10.20 1.98
C VAL A 112 8.79 10.59 1.59
N LEU A 113 9.67 9.61 1.49
CA LEU A 113 11.07 9.81 1.13
C LEU A 113 11.24 9.97 -0.39
N PRO A 114 12.39 10.49 -0.87
CA PRO A 114 12.66 10.51 -2.30
C PRO A 114 12.59 9.12 -2.92
N THR A 115 12.07 9.05 -4.15
CA THR A 115 11.95 7.81 -4.91
C THR A 115 13.33 7.31 -5.33
N GLU A 116 13.53 5.99 -5.26
CA GLU A 116 14.75 5.34 -5.72
C GLU A 116 14.45 4.39 -6.87
N LEU A 117 15.42 4.18 -7.76
CA LEU A 117 15.30 3.23 -8.87
C LEU A 117 15.79 1.87 -8.39
N ASP A 118 14.96 0.83 -8.60
CA ASP A 118 15.34 -0.57 -8.41
C ASP A 118 14.73 -1.39 -9.55
N ARG A 119 15.51 -1.66 -10.58
CA ARG A 119 15.05 -2.35 -11.79
C ARG A 119 14.67 -3.81 -11.55
N GLU A 120 15.22 -4.42 -10.52
CA GLU A 120 14.99 -5.83 -10.23
C GLU A 120 13.73 -6.05 -9.42
N ARG A 121 13.39 -5.10 -8.53
CA ARG A 121 12.27 -5.30 -7.61
C ARG A 121 11.60 -4.00 -7.23
N GLN A 122 10.60 -3.59 -8.02
CA GLN A 122 9.78 -2.42 -7.70
C GLN A 122 8.87 -2.73 -6.50
N ARG A 123 8.71 -1.75 -5.63
CA ARG A 123 7.91 -1.89 -4.41
C ARG A 123 7.75 -0.56 -3.68
N VAL A 124 6.91 -0.56 -2.66
CA VAL A 124 6.92 0.52 -1.65
C VAL A 124 7.39 -0.09 -0.34
N GLU A 125 8.42 0.49 0.25
CA GLU A 125 8.84 0.12 1.61
C GLU A 125 8.14 1.04 2.60
N ILE A 126 7.60 0.44 3.65
CA ILE A 126 6.87 1.14 4.68
C ILE A 126 7.51 0.82 6.04
N ILE A 127 7.80 1.87 6.80
CA ILE A 127 8.31 1.74 8.16
C ILE A 127 7.27 2.34 9.09
N ILE A 128 6.75 1.52 10.00
CA ILE A 128 5.80 1.94 11.02
C ILE A 128 6.54 1.96 12.36
N LYS A 129 6.67 3.15 12.93
CA LYS A 129 7.36 3.36 14.20
C LYS A 129 6.33 3.66 15.27
N GLU A 130 6.26 2.81 16.30
CA GLU A 130 5.45 3.06 17.48
C GLU A 130 6.12 4.14 18.33
N ILE A 131 5.29 5.09 18.76
CA ILE A 131 5.77 6.23 19.55
C ILE A 131 5.67 5.93 21.03
#